data_4bd581268c17582f52f31998a16eb618
#
_entry.id   4bd581268c17582f52f31998a16eb618
#
_cell.length_a   1.000
_cell.length_b   1.000
_cell.length_c   1.000
_cell.angle_alpha   90.00
_cell.angle_beta   90.00
_cell.angle_gamma   90.00
#
_symmetry.space_group_name_H-M   'P 1'
#
loop_
_entity.id
_entity.type
_entity.pdbx_description
1 polymer ?
#
loop_
_entity_poly.entity_id
_entity_poly.type
_entity_poly.pdbx_seq_one_letter_code
_entity_poly.pdbx_strand_id
1 'polypeptide(L)'
;MKIKVVDMTYEQALAQPPQVHKKPKKPSLLFRTILRAASAPDLLATHFHCEKIGMAQIKSDEPCLVLMNHSCFLDLKIAEAVLYPRPFNIVCTSDGFVGKEWLMRSVGCIPTRKFCSDTTLVRDMLYCVRTLKTSVLLYPEASYSFDGTATPLPESIGKCVKALNVPVVMIRTYGEFARDPL
;
A
#
# COMPACT_ATOMS: atom_id res chain seq x y z
N MET A 1 12.25 9.56 11.91
CA MET A 1 11.00 9.61 12.73
C MET A 1 11.03 8.39 13.63
N LYS A 2 11.03 8.53 14.97
CA LYS A 2 11.03 7.35 15.86
C LYS A 2 9.65 6.70 15.83
N ILE A 3 9.60 5.43 15.47
CA ILE A 3 8.38 4.62 15.54
C ILE A 3 8.18 4.23 16.99
N LYS A 4 7.00 4.51 17.52
CA LYS A 4 6.62 4.02 18.85
C LYS A 4 6.09 2.59 18.67
N VAL A 5 6.90 1.61 19.01
CA VAL A 5 6.46 0.21 19.08
C VAL A 5 5.61 0.05 20.32
N VAL A 6 4.44 -0.55 20.16
CA VAL A 6 3.56 -0.93 21.27
C VAL A 6 3.43 -2.44 21.21
N ASP A 7 4.00 -3.11 22.20
CA ASP A 7 3.86 -4.55 22.35
C ASP A 7 2.42 -4.90 22.74
N MET A 8 1.85 -5.84 22.01
CA MET A 8 0.45 -6.21 22.15
C MET A 8 0.28 -7.70 21.88
N THR A 9 -0.48 -8.40 22.71
CA THR A 9 -0.81 -9.79 22.42
C THR A 9 -1.81 -9.89 21.28
N TYR A 10 -1.88 -11.07 20.66
CA TYR A 10 -2.86 -11.33 19.59
C TYR A 10 -4.30 -11.07 20.06
N GLU A 11 -4.64 -11.49 21.28
CA GLU A 11 -5.97 -11.28 21.88
C GLU A 11 -6.27 -9.80 22.08
N GLN A 12 -5.29 -9.02 22.54
CA GLN A 12 -5.42 -7.56 22.68
C GLN A 12 -5.60 -6.87 21.32
N ALA A 13 -4.92 -7.35 20.29
CA ALA A 13 -5.08 -6.83 18.94
C ALA A 13 -6.49 -7.10 18.38
N LEU A 14 -7.05 -8.29 18.63
CA LEU A 14 -8.41 -8.64 18.24
C LEU A 14 -9.48 -7.88 19.02
N ALA A 15 -9.23 -7.61 20.30
CA ALA A 15 -10.17 -6.92 21.19
C ALA A 15 -10.26 -5.39 20.95
N GLN A 16 -9.37 -4.83 20.10
CA GLN A 16 -9.45 -3.41 19.78
C GLN A 16 -10.80 -3.05 19.15
N PRO A 17 -11.43 -1.96 19.61
CA PRO A 17 -12.71 -1.53 19.06
C PRO A 17 -12.55 -1.21 17.55
N PRO A 18 -13.54 -1.60 16.73
CA PRO A 18 -13.52 -1.27 15.32
C PRO A 18 -13.51 0.26 15.16
N GLN A 19 -12.61 0.75 14.31
CA GLN A 19 -12.63 2.17 13.95
C GLN A 19 -13.93 2.49 13.18
N VAL A 20 -14.45 3.71 13.39
CA VAL A 20 -15.60 4.19 12.63
C VAL A 20 -15.23 4.18 11.14
N HIS A 21 -15.97 3.40 10.36
CA HIS A 21 -15.73 3.29 8.92
C HIS A 21 -15.96 4.63 8.22
N LYS A 22 -14.99 5.06 7.45
CA LYS A 22 -15.09 6.23 6.58
C LYS A 22 -14.64 5.84 5.18
N LYS A 23 -15.46 6.15 4.17
CA LYS A 23 -15.14 5.85 2.77
C LYS A 23 -13.76 6.37 2.37
N PRO A 24 -12.99 5.63 1.57
CA PRO A 24 -11.72 6.09 1.03
C PRO A 24 -11.83 7.43 0.30
N LYS A 25 -10.75 8.17 0.28
CA LYS A 25 -10.63 9.42 -0.48
C LYS A 25 -9.65 9.24 -1.63
N LYS A 26 -9.88 9.93 -2.72
CA LYS A 26 -8.89 10.04 -3.79
C LYS A 26 -7.64 10.73 -3.26
N PRO A 27 -6.44 10.18 -3.47
CA PRO A 27 -5.20 10.78 -3.00
C PRO A 27 -5.01 12.18 -3.60
N SER A 28 -4.62 13.12 -2.77
CA SER A 28 -4.34 14.49 -3.22
C SER A 28 -3.11 14.54 -4.12
N LEU A 29 -3.25 15.13 -5.29
CA LEU A 29 -2.11 15.31 -6.21
C LEU A 29 -0.98 16.12 -5.57
N LEU A 30 -1.33 17.15 -4.79
CA LEU A 30 -0.35 17.97 -4.09
C LEU A 30 0.49 17.12 -3.12
N PHE A 31 -0.16 16.34 -2.25
CA PHE A 31 0.56 15.47 -1.30
C PHE A 31 1.41 14.43 -1.99
N ARG A 32 0.93 13.86 -3.08
CA ARG A 32 1.69 12.89 -3.89
C ARG A 32 2.92 13.53 -4.52
N THR A 33 2.78 14.74 -5.08
CA THR A 33 3.92 15.49 -5.64
C THR A 33 4.95 15.83 -4.57
N ILE A 34 4.51 16.26 -3.38
CA ILE A 34 5.39 16.52 -2.23
C ILE A 34 6.10 15.22 -1.81
N LEU A 35 5.37 14.13 -1.66
CA LEU A 35 5.94 12.84 -1.28
C LEU A 35 6.99 12.37 -2.31
N ARG A 36 6.69 12.50 -3.60
CA ARG A 36 7.63 12.17 -4.66
C ARG A 36 8.89 13.02 -4.60
N ALA A 37 8.75 14.33 -4.43
CA ALA A 37 9.89 15.25 -4.32
C ALA A 37 10.75 14.93 -3.09
N ALA A 38 10.11 14.68 -1.94
CA ALA A 38 10.79 14.29 -0.71
C ALA A 38 11.45 12.89 -0.78
N SER A 39 10.97 12.03 -1.66
CA SER A 39 11.51 10.67 -1.86
C SER A 39 12.70 10.65 -2.83
N ALA A 40 12.84 11.65 -3.68
CA ALA A 40 13.86 11.67 -4.71
C ALA A 40 15.31 11.56 -4.18
N PRO A 41 15.71 12.26 -3.09
CA PRO A 41 17.06 12.11 -2.54
C PRO A 41 17.38 10.70 -2.09
N ASP A 42 16.42 10.01 -1.45
CA ASP A 42 16.63 8.64 -0.98
C ASP A 42 16.76 7.66 -2.16
N LEU A 43 15.92 7.82 -3.18
CA LEU A 43 15.96 6.98 -4.37
C LEU A 43 17.25 7.19 -5.18
N LEU A 44 17.74 8.44 -5.25
CA LEU A 44 19.03 8.74 -5.88
C LEU A 44 20.20 8.15 -5.09
N ALA A 45 20.18 8.28 -3.76
CA ALA A 45 21.22 7.75 -2.89
C ALA A 45 21.28 6.21 -2.90
N THR A 46 20.19 5.54 -3.25
CA THR A 46 20.12 4.07 -3.36
C THR A 46 20.43 3.56 -4.77
N HIS A 47 20.77 4.44 -5.72
CA HIS A 47 20.94 4.06 -7.13
C HIS A 47 19.73 3.31 -7.68
N PHE A 48 18.52 3.75 -7.28
CA PHE A 48 17.29 3.09 -7.66
C PHE A 48 17.16 2.97 -9.17
N HIS A 49 16.96 1.74 -9.63
CA HIS A 49 16.69 1.41 -11.03
C HIS A 49 15.32 0.74 -11.14
N CYS A 50 14.57 1.04 -12.19
CA CYS A 50 13.25 0.47 -12.41
C CYS A 50 13.08 0.08 -13.86
N GLU A 51 12.72 -1.17 -14.10
CA GLU A 51 12.27 -1.67 -15.39
C GLU A 51 10.74 -1.82 -15.40
N LYS A 52 10.09 -1.37 -16.46
CA LYS A 52 8.62 -1.46 -16.63
C LYS A 52 8.30 -2.40 -17.79
N ILE A 53 7.77 -3.58 -17.45
CA ILE A 53 7.41 -4.60 -18.42
C ILE A 53 5.89 -4.61 -18.61
N GLY A 54 5.40 -4.49 -19.83
CA GLY A 54 3.98 -4.60 -20.17
C GLY A 54 3.10 -3.42 -19.75
N MET A 55 3.63 -2.40 -19.08
CA MET A 55 2.84 -1.26 -18.60
C MET A 55 2.13 -0.45 -19.69
N ALA A 56 2.63 -0.50 -20.92
CA ALA A 56 2.00 0.15 -22.07
C ALA A 56 0.63 -0.47 -22.45
N GLN A 57 0.36 -1.70 -21.99
CA GLN A 57 -0.92 -2.38 -22.22
C GLN A 57 -2.05 -1.86 -21.32
N ILE A 58 -1.72 -1.11 -20.25
CA ILE A 58 -2.69 -0.56 -19.30
C ILE A 58 -2.82 0.94 -19.55
N LYS A 59 -4.03 1.39 -19.90
CA LYS A 59 -4.29 2.82 -20.13
C LYS A 59 -3.93 3.65 -18.90
N SER A 60 -3.49 4.88 -19.09
CA SER A 60 -3.01 5.75 -18.00
C SER A 60 -4.08 6.06 -16.94
N ASP A 61 -5.34 6.06 -17.33
CA ASP A 61 -6.52 6.32 -16.49
C ASP A 61 -7.23 5.03 -16.03
N GLU A 62 -6.78 3.86 -16.49
CA GLU A 62 -7.37 2.57 -16.12
C GLU A 62 -6.88 2.14 -14.73
N PRO A 63 -7.79 1.98 -13.75
CA PRO A 63 -7.42 1.50 -12.44
C PRO A 63 -6.88 0.07 -12.49
N CYS A 64 -5.89 -0.22 -11.66
CA CYS A 64 -5.33 -1.56 -11.51
C CYS A 64 -5.15 -1.95 -10.04
N LEU A 65 -5.08 -3.24 -9.78
CA LEU A 65 -4.62 -3.77 -8.50
C LEU A 65 -3.10 -3.88 -8.57
N VAL A 66 -2.41 -3.19 -7.69
CA VAL A 66 -0.95 -3.24 -7.58
C VAL A 66 -0.58 -4.13 -6.40
N LEU A 67 0.14 -5.19 -6.67
CA LEU A 67 0.71 -6.09 -5.66
C LEU A 67 2.20 -5.81 -5.54
N MET A 68 2.67 -5.56 -4.33
CA MET A 68 4.07 -5.24 -4.07
C MET A 68 4.58 -6.03 -2.87
N ASN A 69 5.79 -6.59 -2.95
CA ASN A 69 6.44 -7.14 -1.77
C ASN A 69 6.75 -6.02 -0.76
N HIS A 70 6.90 -6.38 0.52
CA HIS A 70 7.01 -5.40 1.59
C HIS A 70 8.23 -5.67 2.47
N SER A 71 9.18 -4.75 2.46
CA SER A 71 10.43 -4.94 3.20
C SER A 71 10.77 -3.77 4.11
N CYS A 72 10.39 -2.54 3.76
CA CYS A 72 10.74 -1.36 4.55
C CYS A 72 9.90 -0.13 4.20
N PHE A 73 10.16 1.00 4.83
CA PHE A 73 9.49 2.27 4.53
C PHE A 73 9.83 2.86 3.15
N LEU A 74 10.89 2.39 2.51
CA LEU A 74 11.26 2.82 1.16
C LEU A 74 10.23 2.37 0.12
N ASP A 75 9.48 1.30 0.40
CA ASP A 75 8.51 0.72 -0.53
C ASP A 75 7.46 1.72 -1.00
N LEU A 76 6.94 2.57 -0.10
CA LEU A 76 5.99 3.61 -0.49
C LEU A 76 6.63 4.65 -1.42
N LYS A 77 7.90 5.00 -1.20
CA LYS A 77 8.65 5.94 -2.04
C LYS A 77 8.88 5.35 -3.44
N ILE A 78 9.21 4.07 -3.49
CA ILE A 78 9.35 3.31 -4.75
C ILE A 78 8.01 3.24 -5.48
N ALA A 79 6.94 2.86 -4.79
CA ALA A 79 5.61 2.79 -5.37
C ALA A 79 5.17 4.13 -5.99
N GLU A 80 5.39 5.24 -5.27
CA GLU A 80 5.09 6.59 -5.80
C GLU A 80 5.93 6.94 -7.01
N ALA A 81 7.23 6.61 -7.00
CA ALA A 81 8.12 6.89 -8.14
C ALA A 81 7.73 6.08 -9.39
N VAL A 82 7.35 4.81 -9.20
CA VAL A 82 7.01 3.88 -10.29
C VAL A 82 5.64 4.17 -10.89
N LEU A 83 4.64 4.44 -10.05
CA LEU A 83 3.25 4.59 -10.45
C LEU A 83 2.87 6.02 -10.87
N TYR A 84 3.64 7.03 -10.51
CA TYR A 84 3.33 8.42 -10.87
C TYR A 84 3.25 8.59 -12.41
N PRO A 85 2.26 9.33 -12.96
CA PRO A 85 1.22 10.12 -12.28
C PRO A 85 -0.05 9.32 -11.91
N ARG A 86 -0.12 8.02 -12.15
CA ARG A 86 -1.28 7.17 -11.87
C ARG A 86 -1.69 7.27 -10.39
N PRO A 87 -2.91 7.71 -10.07
CA PRO A 87 -3.35 7.79 -8.69
C PRO A 87 -3.61 6.39 -8.12
N PHE A 88 -3.16 6.15 -6.90
CA PHE A 88 -3.42 4.90 -6.19
C PHE A 88 -3.74 5.14 -4.72
N ASN A 89 -4.63 4.33 -4.19
CA ASN A 89 -4.88 4.19 -2.76
C ASN A 89 -4.03 3.04 -2.24
N ILE A 90 -3.57 3.13 -1.00
CA ILE A 90 -2.72 2.10 -0.38
C ILE A 90 -3.42 1.49 0.82
N VAL A 91 -3.43 0.17 0.91
CA VAL A 91 -3.93 -0.55 2.09
C VAL A 91 -2.89 -0.49 3.18
N CYS A 92 -3.28 0.04 4.34
CA CYS A 92 -2.43 0.21 5.52
C CYS A 92 -3.12 -0.31 6.77
N THR A 93 -2.36 -0.74 7.75
CA THR A 93 -2.92 -1.15 9.03
C THR A 93 -3.52 0.04 9.79
N SER A 94 -4.61 -0.18 10.51
CA SER A 94 -5.38 0.88 11.19
C SER A 94 -4.60 1.60 12.30
N ASP A 95 -3.61 0.94 12.90
CA ASP A 95 -2.69 1.52 13.88
C ASP A 95 -1.87 2.69 13.30
N GLY A 96 -1.54 2.65 12.00
CA GLY A 96 -0.88 3.77 11.32
C GLY A 96 -1.70 5.07 11.27
N PHE A 97 -3.01 4.98 11.51
CA PHE A 97 -3.92 6.14 11.47
C PHE A 97 -3.99 6.91 12.79
N VAL A 98 -3.59 6.32 13.91
CA VAL A 98 -3.72 6.94 15.23
C VAL A 98 -3.02 8.31 15.28
N GLY A 99 -3.79 9.36 15.57
CA GLY A 99 -3.31 10.75 15.62
C GLY A 99 -2.94 11.36 14.26
N LYS A 100 -3.05 10.63 13.15
CA LYS A 100 -2.67 11.08 11.80
C LYS A 100 -3.75 10.81 10.76
N GLU A 101 -4.99 10.58 11.18
CA GLU A 101 -6.07 10.14 10.30
C GLU A 101 -6.23 11.05 9.07
N TRP A 102 -6.24 12.37 9.29
CA TRP A 102 -6.37 13.33 8.19
C TRP A 102 -5.27 13.17 7.15
N LEU A 103 -4.00 13.07 7.59
CA LEU A 103 -2.85 12.93 6.70
C LEU A 103 -2.92 11.60 5.93
N MET A 104 -3.12 10.48 6.64
CA MET A 104 -3.20 9.15 6.04
C MET A 104 -4.31 9.08 4.98
N ARG A 105 -5.46 9.67 5.25
CA ARG A 105 -6.56 9.73 4.27
C ARG A 105 -6.26 10.65 3.10
N SER A 106 -5.51 11.75 3.31
CA SER A 106 -5.13 12.67 2.24
C SER A 106 -4.12 12.08 1.27
N VAL A 107 -3.27 11.17 1.73
CA VAL A 107 -2.37 10.40 0.87
C VAL A 107 -3.03 9.14 0.27
N GLY A 108 -4.30 8.88 0.59
CA GLY A 108 -5.08 7.80 -0.01
C GLY A 108 -5.01 6.48 0.73
N CYS A 109 -4.60 6.46 2.00
CA CYS A 109 -4.58 5.22 2.78
C CYS A 109 -5.99 4.68 3.05
N ILE A 110 -6.14 3.36 2.95
CA ILE A 110 -7.33 2.57 3.30
C ILE A 110 -6.99 1.78 4.55
N PRO A 111 -7.65 2.02 5.69
CA PRO A 111 -7.37 1.28 6.91
C PRO A 111 -7.85 -0.16 6.82
N THR A 112 -7.05 -1.11 7.29
CA THR A 112 -7.44 -2.50 7.50
C THR A 112 -7.04 -2.96 8.89
N ARG A 113 -7.77 -3.92 9.44
CA ARG A 113 -7.45 -4.53 10.73
C ARG A 113 -6.47 -5.67 10.52
N LYS A 114 -5.46 -5.77 11.39
CA LYS A 114 -4.56 -6.92 11.42
C LYS A 114 -5.33 -8.18 11.80
N PHE A 115 -4.95 -9.30 11.21
CA PHE A 115 -5.41 -10.65 11.56
C PHE A 115 -6.93 -10.90 11.41
N CYS A 116 -7.67 -10.01 10.78
CA CYS A 116 -9.11 -10.15 10.60
C CYS A 116 -9.47 -10.25 9.12
N SER A 117 -10.43 -11.11 8.80
CA SER A 117 -11.10 -11.05 7.50
C SER A 117 -11.96 -9.79 7.44
N ASP A 118 -11.56 -8.83 6.61
CA ASP A 118 -12.23 -7.55 6.52
C ASP A 118 -12.97 -7.40 5.19
N THR A 119 -14.27 -7.71 5.22
CA THR A 119 -15.15 -7.51 4.05
C THR A 119 -15.30 -6.04 3.69
N THR A 120 -15.10 -5.14 4.66
CA THR A 120 -15.12 -3.69 4.44
C THR A 120 -13.95 -3.26 3.57
N LEU A 121 -12.78 -3.88 3.76
CA LEU A 121 -11.62 -3.63 2.92
C LEU A 121 -11.90 -3.91 1.44
N VAL A 122 -12.50 -5.05 1.12
CA VAL A 122 -12.83 -5.42 -0.27
C VAL A 122 -13.81 -4.41 -0.87
N ARG A 123 -14.81 -3.97 -0.10
CA ARG A 123 -15.77 -2.95 -0.52
C ARG A 123 -15.09 -1.60 -0.75
N ASP A 124 -14.16 -1.22 0.09
CA ASP A 124 -13.40 0.03 -0.04
C ASP A 124 -12.46 0.00 -1.25
N MET A 125 -11.80 -1.14 -1.51
CA MET A 125 -11.00 -1.33 -2.72
C MET A 125 -11.87 -1.24 -3.98
N LEU A 126 -13.07 -1.86 -3.98
CA LEU A 126 -14.05 -1.74 -5.07
C LEU A 126 -14.49 -0.30 -5.28
N TYR A 127 -14.73 0.45 -4.21
CA TYR A 127 -15.08 1.87 -4.28
C TYR A 127 -13.94 2.70 -4.90
N CYS A 128 -12.68 2.45 -4.53
CA CYS A 128 -11.53 3.11 -5.12
C CYS A 128 -11.46 2.87 -6.64
N VAL A 129 -11.56 1.62 -7.05
CA VAL A 129 -11.45 1.24 -8.47
C VAL A 129 -12.64 1.73 -9.29
N ARG A 130 -13.87 1.52 -8.82
CA ARG A 130 -15.10 1.78 -9.60
C ARG A 130 -15.54 3.23 -9.53
N THR A 131 -15.43 3.87 -8.36
CA THR A 131 -15.97 5.22 -8.12
C THR A 131 -14.90 6.29 -8.19
N LEU A 132 -13.79 6.13 -7.44
CA LEU A 132 -12.72 7.11 -7.43
C LEU A 132 -11.81 7.04 -8.66
N LYS A 133 -11.90 5.94 -9.43
CA LYS A 133 -11.03 5.67 -10.58
C LYS A 133 -9.55 5.76 -10.20
N THR A 134 -9.20 5.13 -9.08
CA THR A 134 -7.84 5.02 -8.58
C THR A 134 -7.41 3.57 -8.53
N SER A 135 -6.14 3.30 -8.73
CA SER A 135 -5.56 1.98 -8.48
C SER A 135 -5.53 1.69 -6.98
N VAL A 136 -5.36 0.44 -6.61
CA VAL A 136 -5.18 0.03 -5.20
C VAL A 136 -3.87 -0.71 -5.07
N LEU A 137 -3.01 -0.25 -4.17
CA LEU A 137 -1.76 -0.93 -3.80
C LEU A 137 -1.99 -1.75 -2.54
N LEU A 138 -1.59 -3.00 -2.62
CA LEU A 138 -1.70 -3.98 -1.55
C LEU A 138 -0.36 -4.70 -1.38
N TYR A 139 0.07 -4.86 -0.15
CA TYR A 139 1.17 -5.75 0.23
C TYR A 139 0.60 -7.13 0.56
N PRO A 140 0.67 -8.10 -0.35
CA PRO A 140 -0.06 -9.35 -0.20
C PRO A 140 0.47 -10.24 0.94
N GLU A 141 1.73 -10.06 1.30
CA GLU A 141 2.38 -10.80 2.40
C GLU A 141 1.90 -10.34 3.79
N ALA A 142 1.28 -9.16 3.89
CA ALA A 142 0.77 -8.54 5.12
C ALA A 142 1.82 -8.41 6.27
N SER A 143 3.09 -8.59 5.96
CA SER A 143 4.23 -8.49 6.87
C SER A 143 5.45 -7.94 6.14
N TYR A 144 6.42 -7.43 6.90
CA TYR A 144 7.72 -7.07 6.37
C TYR A 144 8.60 -8.31 6.17
N SER A 145 9.33 -8.36 5.07
CA SER A 145 10.42 -9.31 4.86
C SER A 145 11.72 -8.67 5.31
N PHE A 146 12.34 -9.22 6.35
CA PHE A 146 13.59 -8.69 6.91
C PHE A 146 14.85 -9.23 6.23
N ASP A 147 14.70 -10.29 5.46
CA ASP A 147 15.79 -10.99 4.77
C ASP A 147 15.61 -11.05 3.24
N GLY A 148 14.56 -10.40 2.73
CA GLY A 148 14.23 -10.39 1.32
C GLY A 148 13.56 -11.67 0.80
N THR A 149 13.24 -12.63 1.68
CA THR A 149 12.50 -13.83 1.30
C THR A 149 11.00 -13.53 1.17
N ALA A 150 10.36 -14.17 0.20
CA ALA A 150 8.91 -14.08 0.03
C ALA A 150 8.19 -15.08 0.93
N THR A 151 7.10 -14.67 1.55
CA THR A 151 6.21 -15.55 2.29
C THR A 151 5.10 -16.09 1.39
N PRO A 152 4.49 -17.25 1.71
CA PRO A 152 3.35 -17.76 0.96
C PRO A 152 2.20 -16.74 0.95
N LEU A 153 1.63 -16.50 -0.22
CA LEU A 153 0.52 -15.56 -0.35
C LEU A 153 -0.77 -16.19 0.19
N PRO A 154 -1.58 -15.42 0.95
CA PRO A 154 -2.87 -15.89 1.42
C PRO A 154 -3.83 -16.12 0.23
N GLU A 155 -4.65 -17.16 0.29
CA GLU A 155 -5.68 -17.46 -0.73
C GLU A 155 -6.67 -16.30 -0.96
N SER A 156 -6.84 -15.44 0.04
CA SER A 156 -7.68 -14.26 -0.04
C SER A 156 -7.27 -13.29 -1.15
N ILE A 157 -5.99 -13.30 -1.56
CA ILE A 157 -5.50 -12.46 -2.66
C ILE A 157 -6.17 -12.84 -3.98
N GLY A 158 -6.31 -14.14 -4.27
CA GLY A 158 -7.04 -14.62 -5.44
C GLY A 158 -8.50 -14.16 -5.44
N LYS A 159 -9.15 -14.16 -4.28
CA LYS A 159 -10.52 -13.64 -4.12
C LYS A 159 -10.59 -12.13 -4.37
N CYS A 160 -9.61 -11.36 -3.91
CA CYS A 160 -9.52 -9.92 -4.17
C CYS A 160 -9.33 -9.62 -5.67
N VAL A 161 -8.42 -10.33 -6.33
CA VAL A 161 -8.18 -10.21 -7.78
C VAL A 161 -9.48 -10.44 -8.55
N LYS A 162 -10.17 -11.54 -8.25
CA LYS A 162 -11.45 -11.88 -8.89
C LYS A 162 -12.55 -10.85 -8.61
N ALA A 163 -12.66 -10.35 -7.38
CA ALA A 163 -13.69 -9.38 -7.01
C ALA A 163 -13.48 -8.02 -7.65
N LEU A 164 -12.24 -7.54 -7.70
CA LEU A 164 -11.91 -6.24 -8.29
C LEU A 164 -12.06 -6.25 -9.81
N ASN A 165 -11.71 -7.34 -10.46
CA ASN A 165 -11.79 -7.54 -11.92
C ASN A 165 -11.16 -6.39 -12.72
N VAL A 166 -9.92 -6.07 -12.39
CA VAL A 166 -9.08 -5.04 -13.04
C VAL A 166 -7.71 -5.63 -13.37
N PRO A 167 -6.93 -5.00 -14.26
CA PRO A 167 -5.55 -5.41 -14.50
C PRO A 167 -4.74 -5.50 -13.19
N VAL A 168 -3.88 -6.50 -13.11
CA VAL A 168 -2.98 -6.68 -11.97
C VAL A 168 -1.58 -6.25 -12.39
N VAL A 169 -0.98 -5.36 -11.61
CA VAL A 169 0.41 -4.92 -11.75
C VAL A 169 1.21 -5.47 -10.58
N MET A 170 2.32 -6.11 -10.87
CA MET A 170 3.24 -6.57 -9.84
C MET A 170 4.45 -5.64 -9.78
N ILE A 171 4.72 -5.09 -8.61
CA ILE A 171 5.97 -4.39 -8.31
C ILE A 171 6.80 -5.35 -7.46
N ARG A 172 7.96 -5.72 -7.96
CA ARG A 172 8.91 -6.52 -7.22
C ARG A 172 10.17 -5.74 -6.99
N THR A 173 10.52 -5.58 -5.73
CA THR A 173 11.72 -4.86 -5.29
C THR A 173 12.75 -5.84 -4.75
N TYR A 174 14.01 -5.45 -4.80
CA TYR A 174 15.15 -6.24 -4.36
C TYR A 174 16.16 -5.35 -3.64
N GLY A 175 16.67 -5.81 -2.51
CA GLY A 175 17.77 -5.16 -1.77
C GLY A 175 17.33 -4.05 -0.81
N GLU A 176 16.07 -3.61 -0.84
CA GLU A 176 15.56 -2.55 0.03
C GLU A 176 15.56 -2.95 1.52
N PHE A 177 15.40 -4.23 1.84
CA PHE A 177 15.46 -4.76 3.21
C PHE A 177 16.82 -4.52 3.88
N ALA A 178 17.90 -4.43 3.09
CA ALA A 178 19.25 -4.17 3.61
C ALA A 178 19.51 -2.68 3.90
N ARG A 179 18.64 -1.78 3.37
CA ARG A 179 18.85 -0.34 3.46
C ARG A 179 18.28 0.28 4.72
N ASP A 180 17.12 -0.19 5.14
CA ASP A 180 16.38 0.40 6.25
C ASP A 180 15.78 -0.73 7.11
N PRO A 181 16.63 -1.51 7.79
CA PRO A 181 16.14 -2.54 8.69
C PRO A 181 15.39 -1.87 9.83
N LEU A 182 14.20 -2.39 10.13
CA LEU A 182 13.34 -1.93 11.21
C LEU A 182 13.93 -2.24 12.58
#